data_541769bc51640d8b4a75b7c8516d74ec
#
_entry.id   541769bc51640d8b4a75b7c8516d74ec
#
_cell.length_a   1.000
_cell.length_b   1.000
_cell.length_c   1.000
_cell.angle_alpha   90.00
_cell.angle_beta   90.00
_cell.angle_gamma   90.00
#
_symmetry.space_group_name_H-M   'P 1'
#
loop_
_entity.id
_entity.type
_entity.pdbx_description
1 polymer ?
#
loop_
_entity_poly.entity_id
_entity_poly.type
_entity_poly.pdbx_seq_one_letter_code
_entity_poly.pdbx_strand_id
1 'polypeptide(L)'
;RNPGRAAATTASLLVAVAVAAAMSSGLSSVASSMRTYISHYTPVDITVGELSAGQDPSSTVARIAAVDGVEGVVPVPQLAVTMTGGRQKDQKEALTVSAVDAKKVSPVLRSRNALEALDDRVLLLDRTYDIADGTPVTLTGPAGSVDLTVRVKEGVDAAVTPAVAHRLVGNAPTASLLWVRADGDGTDPAPVSAVREAVAGSGLSVGDSQEGRINLTDQVRQISIAIGAMLVFTLLIALSGLANTVDVSVLERTREIGVLRATGTQRSEIRRLLITEAVLTALLGGIIGILLGCGVGIAGAAALLTTDSTSLLTVPVPWLALILVGILLMAAAVGVLASLRPAESASRIPPVHALTQD
;
A
#
# COMPACT_ATOMS: atom_id res chain seq x y z
N ARG A 1 -38.74 26.24 -10.69
CA ARG A 1 -37.55 25.43 -10.29
C ARG A 1 -36.43 25.76 -11.27
N ASN A 2 -35.35 26.35 -10.80
CA ASN A 2 -34.13 26.59 -11.59
C ASN A 2 -33.16 25.42 -11.44
N PRO A 3 -33.22 24.38 -12.29
CA PRO A 3 -32.37 23.18 -12.15
C PRO A 3 -30.86 23.50 -12.34
N GLY A 4 -30.55 24.57 -13.05
CA GLY A 4 -29.17 24.95 -13.35
C GLY A 4 -28.37 25.41 -12.13
N ARG A 5 -28.99 26.01 -11.11
CA ARG A 5 -28.30 26.48 -9.90
C ARG A 5 -28.05 25.35 -8.90
N ALA A 6 -29.06 24.49 -8.70
CA ALA A 6 -28.87 23.29 -7.90
C ALA A 6 -27.77 22.38 -8.49
N ALA A 7 -27.69 22.32 -9.84
CA ALA A 7 -26.63 21.61 -10.53
C ALA A 7 -25.23 22.24 -10.28
N ALA A 8 -25.11 23.57 -10.26
CA ALA A 8 -23.82 24.24 -10.06
C ALA A 8 -23.22 23.99 -8.68
N THR A 9 -24.07 23.95 -7.63
CA THR A 9 -23.62 23.64 -6.25
C THR A 9 -23.28 22.19 -6.04
N THR A 10 -24.14 21.31 -6.55
CA THR A 10 -23.86 19.88 -6.54
C THR A 10 -22.57 19.60 -7.30
N ALA A 11 -22.31 20.33 -8.40
CA ALA A 11 -21.09 20.19 -9.20
C ALA A 11 -19.82 20.58 -8.44
N SER A 12 -19.82 21.69 -7.67
CA SER A 12 -18.60 22.08 -6.91
C SER A 12 -18.25 21.06 -5.82
N LEU A 13 -19.26 20.56 -5.09
CA LEU A 13 -19.04 19.51 -4.09
C LEU A 13 -18.67 18.18 -4.74
N LEU A 14 -19.31 17.83 -5.86
CA LEU A 14 -18.99 16.64 -6.64
C LEU A 14 -17.53 16.64 -7.08
N VAL A 15 -17.04 17.75 -7.66
CA VAL A 15 -15.64 17.89 -8.09
C VAL A 15 -14.69 17.77 -6.90
N ALA A 16 -15.00 18.43 -5.78
CA ALA A 16 -14.17 18.33 -4.58
C ALA A 16 -14.07 16.89 -4.06
N VAL A 17 -15.20 16.19 -3.97
CA VAL A 17 -15.24 14.79 -3.55
C VAL A 17 -14.61 13.86 -4.57
N ALA A 18 -14.81 14.12 -5.87
CA ALA A 18 -14.18 13.30 -6.93
C ALA A 18 -12.65 13.41 -6.90
N VAL A 19 -12.11 14.61 -6.74
CA VAL A 19 -10.64 14.79 -6.58
C VAL A 19 -10.15 14.09 -5.33
N ALA A 20 -10.85 14.22 -4.20
CA ALA A 20 -10.53 13.54 -2.96
C ALA A 20 -10.48 12.01 -3.13
N ALA A 21 -11.52 11.46 -3.72
CA ALA A 21 -11.64 10.03 -3.97
C ALA A 21 -10.60 9.53 -4.99
N ALA A 22 -10.32 10.29 -6.05
CA ALA A 22 -9.32 9.95 -7.05
C ALA A 22 -7.91 9.91 -6.45
N MET A 23 -7.52 10.93 -5.69
CA MET A 23 -6.22 10.98 -5.05
C MET A 23 -6.06 9.88 -3.99
N SER A 24 -7.08 9.68 -3.16
CA SER A 24 -7.04 8.64 -2.12
C SER A 24 -7.00 7.23 -2.70
N SER A 25 -7.84 6.93 -3.71
CA SER A 25 -7.87 5.62 -4.36
C SER A 25 -6.62 5.36 -5.20
N GLY A 26 -6.14 6.35 -5.93
CA GLY A 26 -4.92 6.27 -6.72
C GLY A 26 -3.70 6.01 -5.83
N LEU A 27 -3.49 6.85 -4.80
CA LEU A 27 -2.36 6.71 -3.89
C LEU A 27 -2.39 5.39 -3.11
N SER A 28 -3.57 4.99 -2.59
CA SER A 28 -3.68 3.72 -1.86
C SER A 28 -3.43 2.51 -2.75
N SER A 29 -3.84 2.55 -4.02
CA SER A 29 -3.58 1.50 -4.99
C SER A 29 -2.09 1.44 -5.37
N VAL A 30 -1.44 2.58 -5.64
CA VAL A 30 0.01 2.63 -5.91
C VAL A 30 0.80 2.14 -4.70
N ALA A 31 0.47 2.60 -3.49
CA ALA A 31 1.15 2.18 -2.27
C ALA A 31 1.00 0.67 -2.00
N SER A 32 -0.20 0.13 -2.19
CA SER A 32 -0.47 -1.31 -2.03
C SER A 32 0.29 -2.15 -3.06
N SER A 33 0.26 -1.72 -4.32
CA SER A 33 0.97 -2.40 -5.41
C SER A 33 2.48 -2.40 -5.18
N MET A 34 3.03 -1.26 -4.76
CA MET A 34 4.45 -1.14 -4.48
C MET A 34 4.88 -1.97 -3.26
N ARG A 35 4.06 -2.04 -2.20
CA ARG A 35 4.32 -2.94 -1.07
C ARG A 35 4.33 -4.40 -1.51
N THR A 36 3.39 -4.79 -2.35
CA THR A 36 3.35 -6.14 -2.93
C THR A 36 4.59 -6.41 -3.76
N TYR A 37 4.97 -5.47 -4.63
CA TYR A 37 6.18 -5.53 -5.44
C TYR A 37 7.44 -5.72 -4.57
N ILE A 38 7.67 -4.85 -3.60
CA ILE A 38 8.83 -4.95 -2.71
C ILE A 38 8.82 -6.27 -1.93
N SER A 39 7.66 -6.76 -1.47
CA SER A 39 7.57 -8.03 -0.76
C SER A 39 7.90 -9.23 -1.66
N HIS A 40 7.70 -9.11 -2.98
CA HIS A 40 8.14 -10.13 -3.94
C HIS A 40 9.65 -10.08 -4.17
N TYR A 41 10.22 -8.88 -4.32
CA TYR A 41 11.66 -8.71 -4.59
C TYR A 41 12.53 -8.86 -3.33
N THR A 42 12.00 -8.59 -2.14
CA THR A 42 12.71 -8.73 -0.87
C THR A 42 11.90 -9.58 0.09
N PRO A 43 11.87 -10.91 -0.10
CA PRO A 43 11.04 -11.78 0.74
C PRO A 43 11.59 -11.94 2.17
N VAL A 44 12.83 -11.56 2.41
CA VAL A 44 13.50 -11.58 3.73
C VAL A 44 13.66 -10.16 4.23
N ASP A 45 13.37 -9.92 5.50
CA ASP A 45 13.44 -8.57 6.08
C ASP A 45 14.86 -8.14 6.40
N ILE A 46 15.59 -8.99 7.13
CA ILE A 46 16.96 -8.71 7.56
C ILE A 46 17.82 -9.93 7.22
N THR A 47 18.98 -9.68 6.67
CA THR A 47 20.00 -10.71 6.44
C THR A 47 21.20 -10.44 7.34
N VAL A 48 21.68 -11.47 8.06
CA VAL A 48 22.91 -11.36 8.85
C VAL A 48 23.91 -12.33 8.26
N GLY A 49 24.99 -11.81 7.71
CA GLY A 49 25.98 -12.57 6.93
C GLY A 49 27.37 -12.56 7.53
N GLU A 50 28.28 -13.28 6.83
CA GLU A 50 29.70 -13.45 7.18
C GLU A 50 29.96 -14.30 8.43
N LEU A 51 29.06 -15.27 8.70
CA LEU A 51 29.36 -16.30 9.70
C LEU A 51 30.64 -17.07 9.25
N SER A 52 31.69 -16.96 10.04
CA SER A 52 32.97 -17.63 9.71
C SER A 52 32.81 -19.15 9.72
N ALA A 53 33.52 -19.83 8.82
CA ALA A 53 33.54 -21.29 8.79
C ALA A 53 34.02 -21.86 10.15
N GLY A 54 33.14 -22.62 10.79
CA GLY A 54 33.37 -23.20 12.13
C GLY A 54 32.74 -22.44 13.30
N GLN A 55 32.14 -21.29 13.09
CA GLN A 55 31.25 -20.67 14.10
C GLN A 55 29.93 -21.45 14.20
N ASP A 56 29.56 -21.81 15.42
CA ASP A 56 28.22 -22.38 15.66
C ASP A 56 27.15 -21.28 15.49
N PRO A 57 26.29 -21.38 14.47
CA PRO A 57 25.24 -20.38 14.26
C PRO A 57 24.24 -20.34 15.40
N SER A 58 24.14 -21.38 16.23
CA SER A 58 23.12 -21.53 17.28
C SER A 58 23.16 -20.41 18.31
N SER A 59 24.36 -19.98 18.73
CA SER A 59 24.53 -18.88 19.69
C SER A 59 24.08 -17.53 19.11
N THR A 60 24.39 -17.29 17.84
CA THR A 60 24.00 -16.08 17.13
C THR A 60 22.49 -16.07 16.84
N VAL A 61 21.93 -17.22 16.44
CA VAL A 61 20.49 -17.40 16.25
C VAL A 61 19.75 -17.12 17.57
N ALA A 62 20.19 -17.70 18.70
CA ALA A 62 19.55 -17.47 19.99
C ALA A 62 19.60 -15.99 20.42
N ARG A 63 20.71 -15.32 20.19
CA ARG A 63 20.90 -13.91 20.51
C ARG A 63 19.99 -13.01 19.66
N ILE A 64 19.90 -13.25 18.35
CA ILE A 64 19.03 -12.48 17.47
C ILE A 64 17.56 -12.80 17.73
N ALA A 65 17.20 -14.05 18.00
CA ALA A 65 15.83 -14.45 18.32
C ALA A 65 15.32 -13.85 19.65
N ALA A 66 16.22 -13.43 20.54
CA ALA A 66 15.88 -12.75 21.79
C ALA A 66 15.69 -11.23 21.62
N VAL A 67 15.94 -10.68 20.44
CA VAL A 67 15.77 -9.26 20.15
C VAL A 67 14.27 -8.95 20.05
N ASP A 68 13.84 -7.89 20.70
CA ASP A 68 12.47 -7.40 20.62
C ASP A 68 12.13 -6.96 19.19
N GLY A 69 10.96 -7.37 18.69
CA GLY A 69 10.54 -7.12 17.32
C GLY A 69 11.08 -8.12 16.29
N VAL A 70 11.70 -9.24 16.70
CA VAL A 70 12.09 -10.36 15.83
C VAL A 70 11.09 -11.50 15.98
N GLU A 71 10.42 -11.89 14.90
CA GLU A 71 9.44 -12.98 14.85
C GLU A 71 10.11 -14.35 14.64
N GLY A 72 11.21 -14.38 13.86
CA GLY A 72 11.90 -15.63 13.54
C GLY A 72 13.29 -15.44 12.95
N VAL A 73 14.13 -16.44 13.15
CA VAL A 73 15.50 -16.49 12.61
C VAL A 73 15.76 -17.89 12.05
N VAL A 74 16.24 -17.98 10.82
CA VAL A 74 16.58 -19.26 10.18
C VAL A 74 17.97 -19.19 9.59
N PRO A 75 18.87 -20.13 9.92
CA PRO A 75 20.18 -20.24 9.31
C PRO A 75 20.06 -20.81 7.89
N VAL A 76 20.71 -20.15 6.93
CA VAL A 76 20.74 -20.53 5.52
C VAL A 76 22.19 -20.73 5.08
N PRO A 77 22.57 -21.94 4.67
CA PRO A 77 23.89 -22.19 4.09
C PRO A 77 24.03 -21.52 2.73
N GLN A 78 25.20 -20.92 2.48
CA GLN A 78 25.60 -20.43 1.17
C GLN A 78 26.81 -21.20 0.64
N LEU A 79 26.84 -21.39 -0.66
CA LEU A 79 27.84 -22.19 -1.37
C LEU A 79 28.38 -21.38 -2.54
N ALA A 80 29.70 -21.26 -2.63
CA ALA A 80 30.34 -20.77 -3.84
C ALA A 80 30.44 -21.92 -4.84
N VAL A 81 29.82 -21.77 -5.99
CA VAL A 81 29.81 -22.77 -7.08
C VAL A 81 30.14 -22.09 -8.41
N THR A 82 30.50 -22.91 -9.42
CA THR A 82 30.66 -22.43 -10.77
C THR A 82 29.48 -22.90 -11.61
N MET A 83 28.79 -21.97 -12.25
CA MET A 83 27.71 -22.24 -13.19
C MET A 83 28.26 -22.26 -14.61
N THR A 84 27.86 -23.27 -15.40
CA THR A 84 28.14 -23.38 -16.83
C THR A 84 26.85 -23.56 -17.60
N GLY A 85 26.69 -22.97 -18.75
CA GLY A 85 25.50 -23.11 -19.59
C GLY A 85 24.48 -21.94 -19.46
N GLY A 86 24.85 -20.84 -18.77
CA GLY A 86 24.00 -19.65 -18.62
C GLY A 86 23.83 -18.82 -19.90
N ARG A 87 24.30 -17.57 -19.91
CA ARG A 87 24.19 -16.64 -21.06
C ARG A 87 24.93 -17.15 -22.30
N GLN A 88 26.08 -17.79 -22.11
CA GLN A 88 26.87 -18.44 -23.17
C GLN A 88 27.14 -19.88 -22.77
N LYS A 89 27.03 -20.80 -23.72
CA LYS A 89 27.05 -22.27 -23.51
C LYS A 89 28.28 -22.78 -22.80
N ASP A 90 29.44 -22.14 -22.99
CA ASP A 90 30.71 -22.57 -22.45
C ASP A 90 31.32 -21.60 -21.41
N GLN A 91 30.62 -20.55 -21.06
CA GLN A 91 31.08 -19.58 -20.09
C GLN A 91 30.90 -20.11 -18.67
N LYS A 92 31.95 -20.00 -17.87
CA LYS A 92 31.94 -20.32 -16.44
C LYS A 92 31.74 -19.05 -15.65
N GLU A 93 30.68 -18.99 -14.87
CA GLU A 93 30.37 -17.86 -13.97
C GLU A 93 30.43 -18.33 -12.51
N ALA A 94 31.15 -17.58 -11.67
CA ALA A 94 31.10 -17.82 -10.22
C ALA A 94 29.76 -17.39 -9.68
N LEU A 95 29.08 -18.25 -8.93
CA LEU A 95 27.76 -18.02 -8.37
C LEU A 95 27.75 -18.41 -6.89
N THR A 96 27.17 -17.56 -6.06
CA THR A 96 26.87 -17.94 -4.67
C THR A 96 25.42 -18.39 -4.61
N VAL A 97 25.18 -19.64 -4.23
CA VAL A 97 23.83 -20.21 -4.11
C VAL A 97 23.48 -20.47 -2.66
N SER A 98 22.25 -20.16 -2.29
CA SER A 98 21.68 -20.45 -0.97
C SER A 98 21.04 -21.83 -0.97
N ALA A 99 21.41 -22.69 0.01
CA ALA A 99 20.77 -23.99 0.21
C ALA A 99 19.52 -23.81 1.07
N VAL A 100 18.35 -23.86 0.43
CA VAL A 100 17.09 -23.45 1.06
C VAL A 100 16.13 -24.65 1.21
N ASP A 101 15.77 -24.94 2.44
CA ASP A 101 14.64 -25.84 2.75
C ASP A 101 13.37 -24.99 2.85
N ALA A 102 12.52 -25.05 1.83
CA ALA A 102 11.30 -24.25 1.74
C ALA A 102 10.38 -24.36 2.96
N LYS A 103 10.35 -25.52 3.64
CA LYS A 103 9.54 -25.72 4.85
C LYS A 103 10.14 -24.99 6.05
N LYS A 104 11.46 -25.02 6.20
CA LYS A 104 12.15 -24.41 7.33
C LYS A 104 12.17 -22.89 7.23
N VAL A 105 12.34 -22.33 6.03
CA VAL A 105 12.41 -20.88 5.83
C VAL A 105 11.05 -20.21 5.66
N SER A 106 9.98 -20.99 5.37
CA SER A 106 8.61 -20.46 5.21
C SER A 106 8.17 -19.48 6.30
N PRO A 107 8.47 -19.68 7.60
CA PRO A 107 8.08 -18.74 8.64
C PRO A 107 8.75 -17.38 8.55
N VAL A 108 9.97 -17.31 7.98
CA VAL A 108 10.74 -16.06 7.89
C VAL A 108 10.57 -15.34 6.55
N LEU A 109 9.81 -15.91 5.62
CA LEU A 109 9.53 -15.31 4.33
C LEU A 109 8.25 -14.47 4.34
N ARG A 110 8.30 -13.28 3.76
CA ARG A 110 7.13 -12.44 3.48
C ARG A 110 6.30 -12.97 2.32
N SER A 111 6.95 -13.56 1.32
CA SER A 111 6.30 -14.15 0.16
C SER A 111 6.73 -15.60 -0.01
N ARG A 112 5.76 -16.52 0.09
CA ARG A 112 6.00 -17.96 -0.14
C ARG A 112 6.22 -18.29 -1.60
N ASN A 113 5.75 -17.44 -2.51
CA ASN A 113 5.85 -17.65 -3.96
C ASN A 113 7.29 -17.61 -4.47
N ALA A 114 8.22 -16.98 -3.72
CA ALA A 114 9.64 -16.93 -4.07
C ALA A 114 10.29 -18.31 -4.19
N LEU A 115 9.78 -19.31 -3.45
CA LEU A 115 10.32 -20.68 -3.42
C LEU A 115 9.39 -21.73 -4.05
N GLU A 116 8.27 -21.33 -4.65
CA GLU A 116 7.21 -22.23 -5.12
C GLU A 116 7.70 -23.29 -6.14
N ALA A 117 8.68 -22.94 -6.96
CA ALA A 117 9.23 -23.84 -7.99
C ALA A 117 10.50 -24.59 -7.56
N LEU A 118 10.93 -24.46 -6.29
CA LEU A 118 12.18 -25.05 -5.82
C LEU A 118 12.05 -26.56 -5.66
N ASP A 119 12.81 -27.31 -6.44
CA ASP A 119 12.96 -28.76 -6.35
C ASP A 119 14.41 -29.21 -6.63
N ASP A 120 14.69 -30.52 -6.57
CA ASP A 120 16.04 -31.09 -6.73
C ASP A 120 16.57 -31.05 -8.18
N ARG A 121 15.81 -30.50 -9.12
CA ARG A 121 16.17 -30.34 -10.53
C ARG A 121 16.23 -28.91 -10.97
N VAL A 122 15.90 -27.99 -10.07
CA VAL A 122 15.74 -26.56 -10.35
C VAL A 122 16.82 -25.76 -9.64
N LEU A 123 17.39 -24.81 -10.38
CA LEU A 123 18.11 -23.67 -9.84
C LEU A 123 17.17 -22.47 -9.92
N LEU A 124 16.75 -21.92 -8.78
CA LEU A 124 16.10 -20.62 -8.77
C LEU A 124 17.15 -19.54 -8.96
N LEU A 125 16.90 -18.62 -9.90
CA LEU A 125 17.74 -17.46 -10.16
C LEU A 125 16.87 -16.20 -10.22
N ASP A 126 17.41 -15.11 -9.70
CA ASP A 126 16.83 -13.80 -9.89
C ASP A 126 16.93 -13.35 -11.36
N ARG A 127 16.00 -12.50 -11.78
CA ARG A 127 15.98 -11.94 -13.15
C ARG A 127 17.23 -11.12 -13.48
N THR A 128 17.95 -10.62 -12.49
CA THR A 128 19.19 -9.84 -12.65
C THR A 128 20.30 -10.61 -13.33
N TYR A 129 20.25 -11.95 -13.27
CA TYR A 129 21.22 -12.80 -13.98
C TYR A 129 21.00 -12.86 -15.50
N ASP A 130 19.88 -12.37 -16.01
CA ASP A 130 19.56 -12.29 -17.44
C ASP A 130 19.70 -13.65 -18.16
N ILE A 131 19.20 -14.71 -17.52
CA ILE A 131 19.15 -16.07 -18.05
C ILE A 131 17.68 -16.43 -18.27
N ALA A 132 17.37 -17.01 -19.44
CA ALA A 132 15.99 -17.35 -19.76
C ALA A 132 15.45 -18.50 -18.89
N ASP A 133 14.18 -18.42 -18.50
CA ASP A 133 13.49 -19.50 -17.81
C ASP A 133 13.53 -20.81 -18.62
N GLY A 134 13.78 -21.92 -17.94
CA GLY A 134 13.93 -23.22 -18.60
C GLY A 134 15.31 -23.53 -19.17
N THR A 135 16.30 -22.63 -19.04
CA THR A 135 17.67 -22.87 -19.52
C THR A 135 18.35 -24.01 -18.74
N PRO A 136 18.91 -25.02 -19.39
CA PRO A 136 19.70 -26.03 -18.71
C PRO A 136 21.08 -25.47 -18.32
N VAL A 137 21.49 -25.68 -17.07
CA VAL A 137 22.78 -25.28 -16.53
C VAL A 137 23.43 -26.39 -15.71
N THR A 138 24.75 -26.39 -15.65
CA THR A 138 25.49 -27.27 -14.78
C THR A 138 26.15 -26.47 -13.66
N LEU A 139 25.81 -26.81 -12.41
CA LEU A 139 26.52 -26.28 -11.23
C LEU A 139 27.63 -27.21 -10.87
N THR A 140 28.84 -26.67 -10.68
CA THR A 140 30.03 -27.40 -10.25
C THR A 140 30.50 -26.88 -8.90
N GLY A 141 30.56 -27.74 -7.92
CA GLY A 141 31.09 -27.50 -6.59
C GLY A 141 32.31 -28.38 -6.31
N PRO A 142 32.92 -28.29 -5.10
CA PRO A 142 34.10 -29.03 -4.72
C PRO A 142 33.95 -30.56 -4.78
N ALA A 143 32.76 -31.09 -4.55
CA ALA A 143 32.50 -32.53 -4.50
C ALA A 143 31.92 -33.11 -5.78
N GLY A 144 31.41 -32.29 -6.69
CA GLY A 144 30.81 -32.77 -7.92
C GLY A 144 30.04 -31.73 -8.70
N SER A 145 29.41 -32.20 -9.76
CA SER A 145 28.58 -31.35 -10.63
C SER A 145 27.15 -31.87 -10.67
N VAL A 146 26.20 -30.96 -10.83
CA VAL A 146 24.77 -31.26 -10.89
C VAL A 146 24.14 -30.48 -12.04
N ASP A 147 23.43 -31.18 -12.91
CA ASP A 147 22.64 -30.54 -14.00
C ASP A 147 21.26 -30.10 -13.46
N LEU A 148 20.92 -28.87 -13.69
CA LEU A 148 19.70 -28.23 -13.23
C LEU A 148 19.05 -27.44 -14.35
N THR A 149 17.78 -27.13 -14.18
CA THR A 149 17.03 -26.22 -15.05
C THR A 149 16.80 -24.91 -14.31
N VAL A 150 17.11 -23.78 -14.93
CA VAL A 150 16.86 -22.47 -14.36
C VAL A 150 15.37 -22.19 -14.30
N ARG A 151 14.91 -21.74 -13.16
CA ARG A 151 13.62 -21.08 -12.98
C ARG A 151 13.85 -19.67 -12.50
N VAL A 152 13.40 -18.73 -13.29
CA VAL A 152 13.52 -17.30 -12.95
C VAL A 152 12.42 -16.93 -11.95
N LYS A 153 12.85 -16.56 -10.75
CA LYS A 153 11.96 -16.09 -9.67
C LYS A 153 12.57 -14.85 -9.04
N GLU A 154 11.74 -13.87 -8.80
CA GLU A 154 12.14 -12.63 -8.15
C GLU A 154 12.24 -12.82 -6.64
N GLY A 155 13.19 -12.16 -6.01
CA GLY A 155 13.30 -12.06 -4.55
C GLY A 155 14.24 -13.04 -3.87
N VAL A 156 14.77 -14.05 -4.56
CA VAL A 156 15.83 -14.91 -4.06
C VAL A 156 16.95 -14.91 -5.10
N ASP A 157 18.12 -14.43 -4.72
CA ASP A 157 19.26 -14.21 -5.62
C ASP A 157 19.61 -15.48 -6.41
N ALA A 158 20.04 -16.51 -5.72
CA ALA A 158 20.21 -17.85 -6.28
C ALA A 158 19.91 -18.91 -5.21
N ALA A 159 19.05 -19.90 -5.50
CA ALA A 159 18.71 -20.92 -4.52
C ALA A 159 18.63 -22.33 -5.11
N VAL A 160 19.05 -23.30 -4.30
CA VAL A 160 18.94 -24.74 -4.55
C VAL A 160 18.40 -25.44 -3.31
N THR A 161 17.95 -26.68 -3.46
CA THR A 161 17.56 -27.50 -2.31
C THR A 161 18.79 -27.97 -1.50
N PRO A 162 18.61 -28.30 -0.21
CA PRO A 162 19.69 -28.91 0.59
C PRO A 162 20.25 -30.21 -0.01
N ALA A 163 19.42 -30.99 -0.73
CA ALA A 163 19.84 -32.20 -1.39
C ALA A 163 20.82 -31.93 -2.56
N VAL A 164 20.56 -30.88 -3.34
CA VAL A 164 21.46 -30.42 -4.40
C VAL A 164 22.74 -29.86 -3.78
N ALA A 165 22.64 -29.04 -2.73
CA ALA A 165 23.79 -28.49 -2.04
C ALA A 165 24.74 -29.60 -1.51
N HIS A 166 24.18 -30.65 -0.91
CA HIS A 166 24.93 -31.79 -0.42
C HIS A 166 25.72 -32.52 -1.57
N ARG A 167 25.10 -32.65 -2.75
CA ARG A 167 25.81 -33.25 -3.94
C ARG A 167 26.96 -32.38 -4.43
N LEU A 168 26.85 -31.05 -4.29
CA LEU A 168 27.88 -30.10 -4.72
C LEU A 168 29.06 -30.00 -3.75
N VAL A 169 28.85 -30.17 -2.44
CA VAL A 169 29.89 -29.95 -1.41
C VAL A 169 30.32 -31.26 -0.73
N GLY A 170 29.55 -32.33 -0.80
CA GLY A 170 29.84 -33.63 -0.19
C GLY A 170 29.58 -33.73 1.31
N ASN A 171 29.58 -32.62 2.02
CA ASN A 171 29.25 -32.52 3.44
C ASN A 171 28.01 -31.65 3.66
N ALA A 172 27.46 -31.69 4.88
CA ALA A 172 26.40 -30.75 5.23
C ALA A 172 26.93 -29.31 5.12
N PRO A 173 26.31 -28.45 4.29
CA PRO A 173 26.77 -27.07 4.13
C PRO A 173 26.58 -26.30 5.42
N THR A 174 27.61 -25.56 5.82
CA THR A 174 27.59 -24.74 7.03
C THR A 174 26.77 -23.46 6.76
N ALA A 175 25.95 -23.04 7.73
CA ALA A 175 25.22 -21.79 7.61
C ALA A 175 26.20 -20.62 7.61
N SER A 176 26.13 -19.78 6.58
CA SER A 176 26.91 -18.55 6.46
C SER A 176 26.06 -17.30 6.47
N LEU A 177 24.73 -17.47 6.38
CA LEU A 177 23.75 -16.40 6.37
C LEU A 177 22.60 -16.73 7.32
N LEU A 178 22.06 -15.74 8.00
CA LEU A 178 20.82 -15.87 8.77
C LEU A 178 19.75 -15.02 8.11
N TRP A 179 18.57 -15.59 7.88
CA TRP A 179 17.39 -14.88 7.46
C TRP A 179 16.54 -14.57 8.69
N VAL A 180 16.20 -13.31 8.86
CA VAL A 180 15.47 -12.81 10.03
C VAL A 180 14.18 -12.17 9.56
N ARG A 181 13.10 -12.51 10.22
CA ARG A 181 11.79 -11.87 10.04
C ARG A 181 11.56 -10.90 11.19
N ALA A 182 11.27 -9.66 10.83
CA ALA A 182 10.82 -8.66 11.78
C ALA A 182 9.30 -8.77 12.00
N ASP A 183 8.85 -8.40 13.18
CA ASP A 183 7.45 -8.35 13.54
C ASP A 183 6.65 -7.35 12.69
N GLY A 184 5.33 -7.50 12.64
CA GLY A 184 4.45 -6.63 11.88
C GLY A 184 4.62 -6.71 10.36
N ASP A 185 4.52 -5.58 9.67
CA ASP A 185 4.60 -5.48 8.20
C ASP A 185 6.01 -5.21 7.64
N GLY A 186 7.03 -5.14 8.51
CA GLY A 186 8.42 -4.88 8.15
C GLY A 186 8.69 -3.44 7.72
N THR A 187 7.92 -2.49 8.21
CA THR A 187 8.13 -1.05 7.99
C THR A 187 8.71 -0.33 9.21
N ASP A 188 8.86 -1.02 10.33
CA ASP A 188 9.51 -0.49 11.53
C ASP A 188 11.03 -0.67 11.44
N PRO A 189 11.85 0.39 11.54
CA PRO A 189 13.30 0.30 11.53
C PRO A 189 13.88 -0.19 12.86
N ALA A 190 13.11 -0.23 13.94
CA ALA A 190 13.61 -0.59 15.26
C ALA A 190 14.21 -2.00 15.33
N PRO A 191 13.59 -3.06 14.77
CA PRO A 191 14.18 -4.40 14.76
C PRO A 191 15.53 -4.48 14.06
N VAL A 192 15.72 -3.75 12.95
CA VAL A 192 17.00 -3.74 12.21
C VAL A 192 18.10 -3.14 13.07
N SER A 193 17.84 -2.01 13.73
CA SER A 193 18.81 -1.36 14.62
C SER A 193 19.16 -2.22 15.83
N ALA A 194 18.15 -2.88 16.41
CA ALA A 194 18.35 -3.78 17.55
C ALA A 194 19.13 -5.05 17.16
N VAL A 195 18.87 -5.64 15.98
CA VAL A 195 19.66 -6.76 15.45
C VAL A 195 21.11 -6.32 15.20
N ARG A 196 21.32 -5.13 14.63
CA ARG A 196 22.67 -4.59 14.38
C ARG A 196 23.42 -4.40 15.70
N GLU A 197 22.78 -3.91 16.73
CA GLU A 197 23.36 -3.78 18.08
C GLU A 197 23.66 -5.16 18.70
N ALA A 198 22.75 -6.12 18.57
CA ALA A 198 22.93 -7.47 19.09
C ALA A 198 24.11 -8.22 18.47
N VAL A 199 24.47 -7.91 17.22
CA VAL A 199 25.64 -8.52 16.54
C VAL A 199 26.85 -7.58 16.50
N ALA A 200 26.80 -6.41 17.13
CA ALA A 200 27.93 -5.48 17.17
C ALA A 200 29.16 -6.14 17.80
N GLY A 201 30.33 -5.91 17.18
CA GLY A 201 31.59 -6.51 17.64
C GLY A 201 31.82 -7.97 17.27
N SER A 202 30.83 -8.64 16.63
CA SER A 202 30.99 -10.04 16.18
C SER A 202 31.57 -10.20 14.77
N GLY A 203 31.81 -9.08 14.06
CA GLY A 203 32.29 -9.09 12.66
C GLY A 203 31.22 -9.49 11.64
N LEU A 204 29.95 -9.61 12.08
CA LEU A 204 28.84 -9.98 11.19
C LEU A 204 28.30 -8.73 10.49
N SER A 205 28.02 -8.86 9.19
CA SER A 205 27.32 -7.83 8.42
C SER A 205 25.81 -7.97 8.56
N VAL A 206 25.11 -6.84 8.68
CA VAL A 206 23.63 -6.77 8.71
C VAL A 206 23.15 -6.09 7.45
N GLY A 207 22.58 -6.87 6.55
CA GLY A 207 21.88 -6.38 5.36
C GLY A 207 20.45 -6.02 5.70
N ASP A 208 20.06 -4.81 5.34
CA ASP A 208 18.72 -4.26 5.56
C ASP A 208 17.92 -4.29 4.25
N SER A 209 17.11 -5.32 4.09
CA SER A 209 16.19 -5.41 2.95
C SER A 209 14.89 -4.63 3.19
N GLN A 210 14.68 -4.09 4.40
CA GLN A 210 13.51 -3.29 4.76
C GLN A 210 13.66 -1.82 4.34
N GLU A 211 14.89 -1.33 4.09
CA GLU A 211 15.14 0.09 3.78
C GLU A 211 14.24 0.60 2.64
N GLY A 212 14.07 -0.20 1.60
CA GLY A 212 13.14 0.13 0.50
C GLY A 212 11.68 0.25 0.94
N ARG A 213 11.22 -0.59 1.89
CA ARG A 213 9.85 -0.53 2.42
C ARG A 213 9.66 0.66 3.33
N ILE A 214 10.64 0.95 4.19
CA ILE A 214 10.61 2.07 5.13
C ILE A 214 10.57 3.37 4.36
N ASN A 215 11.50 3.56 3.40
CA ASN A 215 11.56 4.77 2.57
C ASN A 215 10.29 4.99 1.77
N LEU A 216 9.71 3.93 1.19
CA LEU A 216 8.45 4.02 0.48
C LEU A 216 7.29 4.41 1.41
N THR A 217 7.23 3.82 2.59
CA THR A 217 6.17 4.11 3.57
C THR A 217 6.22 5.57 4.01
N ASP A 218 7.42 6.10 4.25
CA ASP A 218 7.61 7.51 4.61
C ASP A 218 7.24 8.45 3.46
N GLN A 219 7.62 8.13 2.22
CA GLN A 219 7.21 8.91 1.05
C GLN A 219 5.69 8.92 0.87
N VAL A 220 5.04 7.76 0.96
CA VAL A 220 3.58 7.63 0.88
C VAL A 220 2.91 8.43 2.00
N ARG A 221 3.45 8.39 3.22
CA ARG A 221 2.95 9.18 4.35
C ARG A 221 3.05 10.67 4.10
N GLN A 222 4.19 11.17 3.62
CA GLN A 222 4.38 12.60 3.30
C GLN A 222 3.41 13.07 2.21
N ILE A 223 3.27 12.29 1.13
CA ILE A 223 2.31 12.57 0.05
C ILE A 223 0.88 12.54 0.59
N SER A 224 0.53 11.57 1.45
CA SER A 224 -0.80 11.48 2.08
C SER A 224 -1.13 12.70 2.94
N ILE A 225 -0.16 13.23 3.69
CA ILE A 225 -0.34 14.46 4.48
C ILE A 225 -0.56 15.66 3.56
N ALA A 226 0.22 15.79 2.49
CA ALA A 226 0.05 16.88 1.52
C ALA A 226 -1.32 16.83 0.82
N ILE A 227 -1.77 15.63 0.40
CA ILE A 227 -3.09 15.40 -0.15
C ILE A 227 -4.16 15.76 0.87
N GLY A 228 -4.02 15.31 2.13
CA GLY A 228 -4.94 15.65 3.21
C GLY A 228 -5.09 17.15 3.42
N ALA A 229 -4.00 17.90 3.39
CA ALA A 229 -4.04 19.36 3.47
C ALA A 229 -4.78 19.98 2.27
N MET A 230 -4.50 19.53 1.04
CA MET A 230 -5.22 19.98 -0.15
C MET A 230 -6.73 19.68 -0.07
N LEU A 231 -7.10 18.52 0.47
CA LEU A 231 -8.50 18.15 0.66
C LEU A 231 -9.20 19.09 1.64
N VAL A 232 -8.56 19.49 2.73
CA VAL A 232 -9.11 20.47 3.67
C VAL A 232 -9.39 21.81 2.96
N PHE A 233 -8.45 22.32 2.15
CA PHE A 233 -8.67 23.54 1.37
C PHE A 233 -9.80 23.40 0.37
N THR A 234 -9.86 22.30 -0.38
CA THR A 234 -10.92 22.02 -1.34
C THR A 234 -12.29 21.96 -0.65
N LEU A 235 -12.33 21.37 0.55
CA LEU A 235 -13.52 21.28 1.37
C LEU A 235 -14.00 22.66 1.85
N LEU A 236 -13.07 23.55 2.25
CA LEU A 236 -13.43 24.93 2.64
C LEU A 236 -14.00 25.72 1.47
N ILE A 237 -13.46 25.52 0.25
CA ILE A 237 -14.02 26.14 -0.96
C ILE A 237 -15.42 25.58 -1.25
N ALA A 238 -15.60 24.27 -1.16
CA ALA A 238 -16.90 23.63 -1.37
C ALA A 238 -17.93 24.08 -0.32
N LEU A 239 -17.51 24.23 0.95
CA LEU A 239 -18.34 24.76 2.04
C LEU A 239 -18.82 26.18 1.74
N SER A 240 -17.92 27.05 1.30
CA SER A 240 -18.26 28.43 0.94
C SER A 240 -19.22 28.49 -0.26
N GLY A 241 -18.99 27.67 -1.28
CA GLY A 241 -19.88 27.58 -2.45
C GLY A 241 -21.28 27.07 -2.10
N LEU A 242 -21.35 26.03 -1.28
CA LEU A 242 -22.61 25.44 -0.84
C LEU A 242 -23.37 26.43 0.06
N ALA A 243 -22.70 27.09 1.02
CA ALA A 243 -23.32 28.09 1.90
C ALA A 243 -23.94 29.24 1.09
N ASN A 244 -23.19 29.81 0.14
CA ASN A 244 -23.67 30.88 -0.74
C ASN A 244 -24.92 30.47 -1.54
N THR A 245 -24.97 29.21 -1.99
CA THR A 245 -26.15 28.75 -2.76
C THR A 245 -27.36 28.48 -1.88
N VAL A 246 -27.16 27.95 -0.68
CA VAL A 246 -28.25 27.79 0.27
C VAL A 246 -28.82 29.15 0.66
N ASP A 247 -27.97 30.17 0.88
CA ASP A 247 -28.40 31.55 1.15
C ASP A 247 -29.27 32.11 0.01
N VAL A 248 -28.82 32.00 -1.24
CA VAL A 248 -29.60 32.45 -2.41
C VAL A 248 -30.88 31.65 -2.56
N SER A 249 -30.86 30.33 -2.34
CA SER A 249 -32.07 29.50 -2.38
C SER A 249 -33.11 29.92 -1.32
N VAL A 250 -32.64 30.28 -0.12
CA VAL A 250 -33.53 30.79 0.95
C VAL A 250 -34.15 32.13 0.54
N LEU A 251 -33.37 33.04 -0.04
CA LEU A 251 -33.89 34.33 -0.50
C LEU A 251 -34.95 34.17 -1.60
N GLU A 252 -34.75 33.28 -2.56
CA GLU A 252 -35.71 32.99 -3.63
C GLU A 252 -37.01 32.34 -3.12
N ARG A 253 -36.93 31.58 -2.00
CA ARG A 253 -38.09 30.88 -1.41
C ARG A 253 -38.69 31.63 -0.18
N THR A 254 -38.30 32.88 0.04
CA THR A 254 -38.75 33.64 1.22
C THR A 254 -40.27 33.67 1.35
N ARG A 255 -40.98 33.83 0.22
CA ARG A 255 -42.43 33.82 0.19
C ARG A 255 -43.03 32.45 0.55
N GLU A 256 -42.48 31.36 0.03
CA GLU A 256 -42.93 30.00 0.36
C GLU A 256 -42.73 29.71 1.86
N ILE A 257 -41.56 30.09 2.41
CA ILE A 257 -41.23 29.95 3.83
C ILE A 257 -42.20 30.81 4.69
N GLY A 258 -42.51 32.02 4.23
CA GLY A 258 -43.47 32.91 4.89
C GLY A 258 -44.89 32.31 4.96
N VAL A 259 -45.38 31.72 3.88
CA VAL A 259 -46.68 31.02 3.82
C VAL A 259 -46.67 29.80 4.77
N LEU A 260 -45.61 28.98 4.75
CA LEU A 260 -45.48 27.84 5.67
C LEU A 260 -45.55 28.29 7.14
N ARG A 261 -44.92 29.42 7.48
CA ARG A 261 -44.98 29.98 8.83
C ARG A 261 -46.34 30.53 9.18
N ALA A 262 -47.05 31.16 8.23
CA ALA A 262 -48.41 31.66 8.43
C ALA A 262 -49.41 30.52 8.65
N THR A 263 -49.15 29.31 8.10
CA THR A 263 -49.94 28.10 8.32
C THR A 263 -49.56 27.34 9.60
N GLY A 264 -48.66 27.88 10.43
CA GLY A 264 -48.31 27.32 11.76
C GLY A 264 -47.09 26.45 11.84
N THR A 265 -46.29 26.31 10.75
CA THR A 265 -45.05 25.52 10.75
C THR A 265 -44.03 26.12 11.73
N GLN A 266 -43.44 25.27 12.59
CA GLN A 266 -42.48 25.69 13.60
C GLN A 266 -41.13 26.04 12.96
N ARG A 267 -40.35 26.93 13.61
CA ARG A 267 -38.98 27.30 13.17
C ARG A 267 -38.04 26.09 13.07
N SER A 268 -38.19 25.15 13.99
CA SER A 268 -37.38 23.91 14.03
C SER A 268 -37.67 23.01 12.84
N GLU A 269 -38.88 22.99 12.33
CA GLU A 269 -39.27 22.18 11.17
C GLU A 269 -38.68 22.74 9.88
N ILE A 270 -38.76 24.06 9.70
CA ILE A 270 -38.13 24.74 8.55
C ILE A 270 -36.61 24.52 8.55
N ARG A 271 -35.99 24.68 9.72
CA ARG A 271 -34.56 24.43 9.86
C ARG A 271 -34.21 22.98 9.50
N ARG A 272 -34.96 22.00 10.01
CA ARG A 272 -34.73 20.57 9.66
C ARG A 272 -34.89 20.32 8.16
N LEU A 273 -35.91 20.90 7.54
CA LEU A 273 -36.15 20.75 6.10
C LEU A 273 -34.95 21.22 5.27
N LEU A 274 -34.46 22.44 5.56
CA LEU A 274 -33.30 23.00 4.85
C LEU A 274 -31.99 22.20 5.06
N ILE A 275 -31.75 21.76 6.30
CA ILE A 275 -30.59 20.92 6.60
C ILE A 275 -30.69 19.58 5.87
N THR A 276 -31.88 18.95 5.88
CA THR A 276 -32.08 17.66 5.20
C THR A 276 -31.88 17.79 3.69
N GLU A 277 -32.40 18.87 3.08
CA GLU A 277 -32.22 19.17 1.65
C GLU A 277 -30.73 19.35 1.31
N ALA A 278 -29.98 20.09 2.12
CA ALA A 278 -28.55 20.29 1.94
C ALA A 278 -27.74 18.99 2.10
N VAL A 279 -28.06 18.18 3.11
CA VAL A 279 -27.39 16.87 3.35
C VAL A 279 -27.69 15.91 2.21
N LEU A 280 -28.94 15.82 1.74
CA LEU A 280 -29.27 14.94 0.61
C LEU A 280 -28.54 15.36 -0.67
N THR A 281 -28.43 16.67 -0.92
CA THR A 281 -27.69 17.21 -2.06
C THR A 281 -26.20 16.89 -1.93
N ALA A 282 -25.64 17.04 -0.72
CA ALA A 282 -24.25 16.72 -0.45
C ALA A 282 -23.94 15.21 -0.59
N LEU A 283 -24.84 14.34 -0.11
CA LEU A 283 -24.71 12.90 -0.25
C LEU A 283 -24.79 12.45 -1.72
N LEU A 284 -25.73 12.99 -2.50
CA LEU A 284 -25.84 12.66 -3.92
C LEU A 284 -24.60 13.10 -4.69
N GLY A 285 -24.13 14.35 -4.49
CA GLY A 285 -22.89 14.83 -5.06
C GLY A 285 -21.68 14.01 -4.59
N GLY A 286 -21.67 13.63 -3.32
CA GLY A 286 -20.63 12.80 -2.72
C GLY A 286 -20.54 11.40 -3.32
N ILE A 287 -21.67 10.70 -3.46
CA ILE A 287 -21.69 9.35 -4.05
C ILE A 287 -21.23 9.36 -5.50
N ILE A 288 -21.75 10.30 -6.30
CA ILE A 288 -21.35 10.42 -7.71
C ILE A 288 -19.87 10.80 -7.80
N GLY A 289 -19.41 11.74 -6.95
CA GLY A 289 -18.02 12.15 -6.86
C GLY A 289 -17.10 10.97 -6.51
N ILE A 290 -17.47 10.15 -5.54
CA ILE A 290 -16.72 8.95 -5.15
C ILE A 290 -16.61 7.97 -6.33
N LEU A 291 -17.72 7.68 -7.01
CA LEU A 291 -17.71 6.72 -8.13
C LEU A 291 -16.80 7.20 -9.27
N LEU A 292 -16.93 8.47 -9.67
CA LEU A 292 -16.08 9.06 -10.71
C LEU A 292 -14.61 9.15 -10.26
N GLY A 293 -14.39 9.62 -9.02
CA GLY A 293 -13.05 9.77 -8.47
C GLY A 293 -12.31 8.43 -8.35
N CYS A 294 -12.96 7.41 -7.80
CA CYS A 294 -12.37 6.07 -7.73
C CYS A 294 -12.04 5.51 -9.11
N GLY A 295 -12.94 5.67 -10.08
CA GLY A 295 -12.66 5.24 -11.46
C GLY A 295 -11.41 5.89 -12.03
N VAL A 296 -11.29 7.23 -11.90
CA VAL A 296 -10.12 7.98 -12.37
C VAL A 296 -8.86 7.62 -11.57
N GLY A 297 -8.95 7.50 -10.25
CA GLY A 297 -7.80 7.19 -9.40
C GLY A 297 -7.23 5.81 -9.65
N ILE A 298 -8.09 4.78 -9.75
CA ILE A 298 -7.67 3.41 -10.06
C ILE A 298 -7.14 3.30 -11.49
N ALA A 299 -7.78 3.96 -12.47
CA ALA A 299 -7.30 4.00 -13.84
C ALA A 299 -5.93 4.69 -13.96
N GLY A 300 -5.73 5.80 -13.23
CA GLY A 300 -4.44 6.47 -13.14
C GLY A 300 -3.35 5.59 -12.52
N ALA A 301 -3.66 4.90 -11.42
CA ALA A 301 -2.73 3.95 -10.80
C ALA A 301 -2.41 2.78 -11.75
N ALA A 302 -3.40 2.25 -12.46
CA ALA A 302 -3.19 1.21 -13.47
C ALA A 302 -2.25 1.70 -14.58
N ALA A 303 -2.47 2.89 -15.12
CA ALA A 303 -1.64 3.46 -16.18
C ALA A 303 -0.17 3.66 -15.76
N LEU A 304 0.08 3.93 -14.47
CA LEU A 304 1.44 4.08 -13.93
C LEU A 304 2.13 2.73 -13.68
N LEU A 305 1.37 1.66 -13.39
CA LEU A 305 1.88 0.38 -12.91
C LEU A 305 1.83 -0.73 -13.99
N THR A 306 1.18 -0.49 -15.12
CA THR A 306 1.19 -1.43 -16.25
C THR A 306 2.45 -1.24 -17.07
N THR A 307 3.42 -2.13 -16.88
CA THR A 307 4.56 -2.30 -17.78
C THR A 307 4.39 -3.65 -18.50
N ASP A 308 4.75 -3.69 -19.75
CA ASP A 308 4.58 -4.68 -20.83
C ASP A 308 4.12 -6.15 -20.58
N SER A 309 3.98 -6.66 -19.38
CA SER A 309 3.59 -8.07 -19.18
C SER A 309 2.90 -8.41 -17.85
N THR A 310 2.90 -7.55 -16.84
CA THR A 310 2.31 -7.88 -15.53
C THR A 310 1.56 -6.70 -14.94
N SER A 311 0.26 -6.85 -14.72
CA SER A 311 -0.51 -5.89 -13.94
C SER A 311 -0.19 -6.07 -12.45
N LEU A 312 0.67 -5.23 -11.91
CA LEU A 312 1.00 -5.20 -10.48
C LEU A 312 -0.08 -4.50 -9.64
N LEU A 313 -1.22 -4.14 -10.26
CA LEU A 313 -2.25 -3.37 -9.60
C LEU A 313 -2.94 -4.17 -8.50
N THR A 314 -2.71 -3.76 -7.27
CA THR A 314 -3.39 -4.28 -6.08
C THR A 314 -4.24 -3.17 -5.46
N VAL A 315 -5.56 -3.34 -5.44
CA VAL A 315 -6.49 -2.39 -4.82
C VAL A 315 -6.79 -2.86 -3.39
N PRO A 316 -6.45 -2.11 -2.34
CA PRO A 316 -6.71 -2.48 -0.96
C PRO A 316 -8.18 -2.20 -0.59
N VAL A 317 -9.12 -3.01 -1.09
CA VAL A 317 -10.57 -2.79 -0.99
C VAL A 317 -11.07 -2.46 0.42
N PRO A 318 -10.68 -3.18 1.51
CA PRO A 318 -11.20 -2.89 2.84
C PRO A 318 -10.78 -1.50 3.36
N TRP A 319 -9.52 -1.15 3.16
CA TRP A 319 -8.96 0.14 3.57
C TRP A 319 -9.52 1.29 2.73
N LEU A 320 -9.63 1.07 1.42
CA LEU A 320 -10.23 2.04 0.51
C LEU A 320 -11.69 2.31 0.87
N ALA A 321 -12.48 1.28 1.17
CA ALA A 321 -13.86 1.43 1.59
C ALA A 321 -13.99 2.31 2.85
N LEU A 322 -13.11 2.13 3.85
CA LEU A 322 -13.08 2.94 5.06
C LEU A 322 -12.82 4.43 4.74
N ILE A 323 -11.85 4.71 3.87
CA ILE A 323 -11.53 6.08 3.43
C ILE A 323 -12.74 6.71 2.71
N LEU A 324 -13.38 5.98 1.81
CA LEU A 324 -14.52 6.46 1.04
C LEU A 324 -15.74 6.76 1.93
N VAL A 325 -15.98 5.93 2.93
CA VAL A 325 -16.99 6.20 3.97
C VAL A 325 -16.65 7.49 4.74
N GLY A 326 -15.37 7.66 5.12
CA GLY A 326 -14.88 8.90 5.74
C GLY A 326 -15.13 10.15 4.89
N ILE A 327 -14.85 10.07 3.58
CA ILE A 327 -15.09 11.15 2.62
C ILE A 327 -16.60 11.45 2.52
N LEU A 328 -17.45 10.43 2.48
CA LEU A 328 -18.90 10.60 2.42
C LEU A 328 -19.46 11.23 3.70
N LEU A 329 -18.98 10.81 4.87
CA LEU A 329 -19.35 11.42 6.15
C LEU A 329 -18.91 12.88 6.23
N MET A 330 -17.72 13.19 5.70
CA MET A 330 -17.21 14.55 5.63
C MET A 330 -18.05 15.41 4.68
N ALA A 331 -18.47 14.89 3.52
CA ALA A 331 -19.39 15.58 2.61
C ALA A 331 -20.74 15.88 3.29
N ALA A 332 -21.29 14.92 4.04
CA ALA A 332 -22.51 15.14 4.82
C ALA A 332 -22.34 16.22 5.90
N ALA A 333 -21.20 16.21 6.61
CA ALA A 333 -20.86 17.22 7.61
C ALA A 333 -20.78 18.63 6.99
N VAL A 334 -20.18 18.75 5.81
CA VAL A 334 -20.14 20.00 5.03
C VAL A 334 -21.56 20.47 4.68
N GLY A 335 -22.44 19.57 4.25
CA GLY A 335 -23.85 19.88 3.99
C GLY A 335 -24.55 20.46 5.22
N VAL A 336 -24.34 19.86 6.39
CA VAL A 336 -24.87 20.38 7.66
C VAL A 336 -24.27 21.76 7.97
N LEU A 337 -22.95 21.90 7.99
CA LEU A 337 -22.28 23.14 8.37
C LEU A 337 -22.63 24.31 7.43
N ALA A 338 -22.67 24.06 6.12
CA ALA A 338 -23.05 25.06 5.13
C ALA A 338 -24.46 25.56 5.30
N SER A 339 -25.37 24.70 5.78
CA SER A 339 -26.81 25.06 5.93
C SER A 339 -27.16 25.67 7.28
N LEU A 340 -26.27 25.64 8.29
CA LEU A 340 -26.61 26.13 9.65
C LEU A 340 -26.98 27.60 9.68
N ARG A 341 -26.14 28.49 9.11
CA ARG A 341 -26.41 29.94 9.08
C ARG A 341 -27.59 30.30 8.20
N PRO A 342 -27.67 29.84 6.93
CA PRO A 342 -28.83 30.07 6.09
C PRO A 342 -30.15 29.60 6.70
N ALA A 343 -30.18 28.40 7.29
CA ALA A 343 -31.36 27.83 7.90
C ALA A 343 -31.83 28.63 9.15
N GLU A 344 -30.87 29.15 9.91
CA GLU A 344 -31.22 30.04 11.04
C GLU A 344 -31.79 31.36 10.57
N SER A 345 -31.19 32.00 9.57
CA SER A 345 -31.67 33.25 8.97
C SER A 345 -33.08 33.08 8.37
N ALA A 346 -33.29 32.01 7.61
CA ALA A 346 -34.59 31.66 7.04
C ALA A 346 -35.67 31.48 8.10
N SER A 347 -35.36 30.86 9.23
CA SER A 347 -36.31 30.59 10.32
C SER A 347 -36.71 31.85 11.08
N ARG A 348 -35.99 32.96 10.97
CA ARG A 348 -36.23 34.23 11.66
C ARG A 348 -37.05 35.26 10.83
N ILE A 349 -37.34 34.97 9.55
CA ILE A 349 -38.08 35.86 8.65
C ILE A 349 -39.48 36.08 9.22
N PRO A 350 -39.93 37.36 9.48
CA PRO A 350 -41.28 37.64 9.96
C PRO A 350 -42.32 37.34 8.87
N PRO A 351 -43.48 36.71 9.18
CA PRO A 351 -44.51 36.39 8.19
C PRO A 351 -45.03 37.62 7.44
N VAL A 352 -45.09 38.77 8.12
CA VAL A 352 -45.60 40.03 7.56
C VAL A 352 -44.68 40.56 6.43
N HIS A 353 -43.37 40.48 6.56
CA HIS A 353 -42.43 40.95 5.53
C HIS A 353 -42.42 40.04 4.29
N ALA A 354 -42.71 38.74 4.44
CA ALA A 354 -42.77 37.80 3.33
C ALA A 354 -44.00 37.97 2.42
N LEU A 355 -45.05 38.63 2.93
CA LEU A 355 -46.30 38.84 2.19
C LEU A 355 -46.42 40.24 1.57
N THR A 356 -45.55 41.20 1.94
CA THR A 356 -45.60 42.60 1.48
C THR A 356 -44.53 42.98 0.44
N GLN A 357 -43.68 42.07 0.03
CA GLN A 357 -42.76 42.29 -1.08
C GLN A 357 -43.44 41.91 -2.42
N ASP A 358 -43.88 42.91 -3.16
CA ASP A 358 -44.26 42.84 -4.57
C ASP A 358 -43.03 42.75 -5.47
#